data_7f9893f79d9b5e729250d8c8797ec17b
#
_entry.id   7f9893f79d9b5e729250d8c8797ec17b
#
_cell.length_a   1.000
_cell.length_b   1.000
_cell.length_c   1.000
_cell.angle_alpha   90.00
_cell.angle_beta   90.00
_cell.angle_gamma   90.00
#
_symmetry.space_group_name_H-M   'P 1'
#
loop_
_entity.id
_entity.type
_entity.pdbx_description
1 polymer ?
#
loop_
_entity_poly.entity_id
_entity_poly.type
_entity_poly.pdbx_seq_one_letter_code
_entity_poly.pdbx_strand_id
1 'polypeptide(L)'
;PKEKVINAIPFYTRFWKTDADGTVTSEALGMNDADQKVKNNNAEPVWDDTTKQYYVEIEYDGATYQMWMEEETSIEEKMKLIKQYELAGVASWRLGYERPSIWDVILKYVN
;
A
#
# COMPACT_ATOMS: atom_id res chain seq x y z
N PRO A 1 16.38 7.52 20.56
CA PRO A 1 17.52 7.02 19.78
C PRO A 1 17.04 6.15 18.63
N LYS A 2 17.66 6.28 17.48
CA LYS A 2 17.29 5.59 16.26
C LYS A 2 17.27 4.06 16.40
N GLU A 3 18.14 3.51 17.20
CA GLU A 3 18.22 2.06 17.46
C GLU A 3 17.04 1.52 18.28
N LYS A 4 16.16 2.39 18.72
CA LYS A 4 14.91 2.01 19.42
C LYS A 4 13.68 2.32 18.59
N VAL A 5 13.85 2.82 17.37
CA VAL A 5 12.73 3.17 16.49
C VAL A 5 12.45 2.02 15.52
N ILE A 6 11.19 1.62 15.45
CA ILE A 6 10.72 0.62 14.48
C ILE A 6 9.79 1.33 13.51
N ASN A 7 10.03 1.13 12.21
CA ASN A 7 9.15 1.65 11.17
C ASN A 7 8.01 0.67 10.93
N ALA A 8 6.79 1.08 11.23
CA ALA A 8 5.61 0.24 11.01
C ALA A 8 5.05 0.51 9.63
N ILE A 9 4.93 -0.52 8.82
CA ILE A 9 4.46 -0.40 7.44
C ILE A 9 3.14 -1.15 7.25
N PRO A 10 2.22 -0.63 6.41
CA PRO A 10 0.97 -1.33 6.11
C PRO A 10 1.17 -2.38 5.02
N PHE A 11 0.50 -3.51 5.17
CA PHE A 11 0.34 -4.50 4.10
C PHE A 11 -1.02 -4.39 3.43
N TYR A 12 -1.78 -3.36 3.78
CA TYR A 12 -3.11 -3.11 3.26
C TYR A 12 -3.14 -1.79 2.52
N THR A 13 -4.17 -1.62 1.68
CA THR A 13 -4.55 -0.32 1.14
C THR A 13 -5.99 -0.02 1.53
N ARG A 14 -6.36 1.26 1.54
CA ARG A 14 -7.76 1.65 1.72
C ARG A 14 -8.38 1.91 0.36
N PHE A 15 -9.53 1.30 0.13
CA PHE A 15 -10.30 1.49 -1.07
C PHE A 15 -11.41 2.50 -0.76
N TRP A 16 -11.21 3.74 -1.20
CA TRP A 16 -12.09 4.88 -0.90
C TRP A 16 -13.18 4.98 -1.93
N LYS A 17 -14.42 5.19 -1.48
CA LYS A 17 -15.56 5.42 -2.34
C LYS A 17 -16.15 6.79 -2.03
N THR A 18 -16.30 7.63 -3.04
CA THR A 18 -17.00 8.92 -2.96
C THR A 18 -18.26 8.83 -3.79
N ASP A 19 -19.40 8.88 -3.15
CA ASP A 19 -20.70 8.86 -3.81
C ASP A 19 -21.01 10.19 -4.50
N ALA A 20 -22.02 10.18 -5.37
CA ALA A 20 -22.43 11.38 -6.11
C ALA A 20 -22.84 12.54 -5.18
N ASP A 21 -23.31 12.24 -3.97
CA ASP A 21 -23.69 13.24 -2.97
C ASP A 21 -22.51 13.71 -2.11
N GLY A 22 -21.31 13.21 -2.37
CA GLY A 22 -20.10 13.56 -1.62
C GLY A 22 -19.82 12.70 -0.40
N THR A 23 -20.66 11.71 -0.10
CA THR A 23 -20.44 10.79 1.03
C THR A 23 -19.21 9.93 0.75
N VAL A 24 -18.28 9.86 1.70
CA VAL A 24 -17.04 9.10 1.58
C VAL A 24 -17.06 7.91 2.54
N THR A 25 -16.81 6.74 2.00
CA THR A 25 -16.64 5.50 2.77
C THR A 25 -15.36 4.81 2.33
N SER A 26 -14.86 3.86 3.13
CA SER A 26 -13.67 3.10 2.74
C SER A 26 -13.66 1.72 3.38
N GLU A 27 -12.88 0.82 2.77
CA GLU A 27 -12.60 -0.49 3.33
C GLU A 27 -11.11 -0.81 3.17
N ALA A 28 -10.58 -1.60 4.08
CA ALA A 28 -9.20 -2.06 3.98
C ALA A 28 -9.14 -3.29 3.07
N LEU A 29 -8.18 -3.31 2.15
CA LEU A 29 -7.94 -4.43 1.25
C LEU A 29 -6.52 -4.94 1.41
N GLY A 30 -6.34 -6.25 1.48
CA GLY A 30 -5.03 -6.86 1.33
C GLY A 30 -4.53 -6.72 -0.10
N MET A 31 -3.27 -7.08 -0.34
CA MET A 31 -2.64 -6.86 -1.65
C MET A 31 -3.33 -7.64 -2.78
N ASN A 32 -3.74 -8.90 -2.52
CA ASN A 32 -4.43 -9.69 -3.54
C ASN A 32 -5.81 -9.12 -3.87
N ASP A 33 -6.53 -8.64 -2.88
CA ASP A 33 -7.85 -8.04 -3.08
C ASP A 33 -7.75 -6.70 -3.82
N ALA A 34 -6.73 -5.91 -3.53
CA ALA A 34 -6.45 -4.67 -4.26
C ALA A 34 -6.15 -4.97 -5.74
N ASP A 35 -5.30 -5.97 -6.01
CA ASP A 35 -5.00 -6.41 -7.37
C ASP A 35 -6.26 -6.87 -8.09
N GLN A 36 -7.16 -7.56 -7.39
CA GLN A 36 -8.40 -8.05 -7.98
C GLN A 36 -9.33 -6.89 -8.38
N LYS A 37 -9.38 -5.82 -7.57
CA LYS A 37 -10.14 -4.62 -7.94
C LYS A 37 -9.60 -3.99 -9.23
N VAL A 38 -8.28 -3.93 -9.37
CA VAL A 38 -7.64 -3.42 -10.59
C VAL A 38 -8.05 -4.25 -11.80
N LYS A 39 -7.95 -5.56 -11.70
CA LYS A 39 -8.29 -6.48 -12.79
C LYS A 39 -9.76 -6.44 -13.16
N ASN A 40 -10.64 -6.48 -12.17
CA ASN A 40 -12.09 -6.52 -12.38
C ASN A 40 -12.62 -5.26 -13.06
N ASN A 41 -11.92 -4.14 -12.92
CA ASN A 41 -12.34 -2.85 -13.46
C ASN A 41 -11.49 -2.38 -14.64
N ASN A 42 -10.57 -3.21 -15.12
CA ASN A 42 -9.61 -2.86 -16.17
C ASN A 42 -8.90 -1.53 -15.86
N ALA A 43 -8.63 -1.29 -14.58
CA ALA A 43 -7.97 -0.06 -14.14
C ALA A 43 -6.48 -0.13 -14.42
N GLU A 44 -5.87 1.04 -14.60
CA GLU A 44 -4.43 1.14 -14.84
C GLU A 44 -3.76 1.89 -13.69
N PRO A 45 -2.99 1.19 -12.84
CA PRO A 45 -2.25 1.87 -11.78
C PRO A 45 -1.20 2.82 -12.36
N VAL A 46 -1.13 4.02 -11.78
CA VAL A 46 -0.18 5.05 -12.18
C VAL A 46 0.72 5.39 -11.00
N TRP A 47 2.03 5.38 -11.22
CA TRP A 47 2.97 5.69 -10.14
C TRP A 47 2.83 7.16 -9.70
N ASP A 48 2.62 7.35 -8.39
CA ASP A 48 2.57 8.66 -7.77
C ASP A 48 3.87 8.88 -6.99
N ASP A 49 4.75 9.69 -7.54
CA ASP A 49 6.07 9.91 -6.96
C ASP A 49 6.02 10.72 -5.65
N THR A 50 4.93 11.40 -5.38
CA THR A 50 4.74 12.12 -4.12
C THR A 50 4.46 11.17 -2.97
N THR A 51 3.55 10.20 -3.17
CA THR A 51 3.21 9.22 -2.15
C THR A 51 4.08 7.97 -2.20
N LYS A 52 4.83 7.79 -3.30
CA LYS A 52 5.63 6.58 -3.54
C LYS A 52 4.74 5.32 -3.56
N GLN A 53 3.60 5.45 -4.22
CA GLN A 53 2.62 4.37 -4.37
C GLN A 53 2.01 4.41 -5.76
N TYR A 54 1.46 3.28 -6.21
CA TYR A 54 0.63 3.25 -7.40
C TYR A 54 -0.77 3.74 -7.04
N TYR A 55 -1.25 4.73 -7.79
CA TYR A 55 -2.58 5.30 -7.62
C TYR A 55 -3.54 4.68 -8.63
N VAL A 56 -4.75 4.37 -8.19
CA VAL A 56 -5.80 3.82 -9.03
C VAL A 56 -7.08 4.62 -8.79
N GLU A 57 -7.73 5.00 -9.90
CA GLU A 57 -9.02 5.67 -9.86
C GLU A 57 -10.00 4.90 -10.74
N ILE A 58 -11.19 4.63 -10.22
CA ILE A 58 -12.23 3.90 -10.91
C ILE A 58 -13.54 4.68 -10.81
N GLU A 59 -14.20 4.91 -11.95
CA GLU A 59 -15.55 5.47 -11.99
C GLU A 59 -16.52 4.33 -12.23
N TYR A 60 -17.50 4.16 -11.34
CA TYR A 60 -18.49 3.11 -11.48
C TYR A 60 -19.80 3.51 -10.81
N ASP A 61 -20.91 3.39 -11.56
CA ASP A 61 -22.28 3.62 -11.07
C ASP A 61 -22.43 4.96 -10.33
N GLY A 62 -21.85 6.02 -10.87
CA GLY A 62 -21.96 7.38 -10.32
C GLY A 62 -21.06 7.66 -9.13
N ALA A 63 -20.23 6.71 -8.73
CA ALA A 63 -19.27 6.87 -7.63
C ALA A 63 -17.84 6.88 -8.16
N THR A 64 -16.95 7.56 -7.44
CA THR A 64 -15.51 7.56 -7.72
C THR A 64 -14.82 6.71 -6.65
N TYR A 65 -14.03 5.75 -7.11
CA TYR A 65 -13.22 4.90 -6.24
C TYR A 65 -11.76 5.25 -6.39
N GLN A 66 -11.06 5.37 -5.28
CA GLN A 66 -9.65 5.73 -5.27
C GLN A 66 -8.89 4.85 -4.30
N MET A 67 -7.67 4.44 -4.69
CA MET A 67 -6.76 3.78 -3.75
C MET A 67 -5.31 4.08 -4.10
N TRP A 68 -4.49 4.14 -3.07
CA TRP A 68 -3.03 4.19 -3.18
C TRP A 68 -2.54 2.82 -2.74
N MET A 69 -2.01 2.03 -3.68
CA MET A 69 -1.72 0.62 -3.45
C MET A 69 -0.43 0.44 -2.66
N GLU A 70 -0.44 -0.55 -1.76
CA GLU A 70 0.80 -1.09 -1.21
C GLU A 70 1.19 -2.33 -2.00
N GLU A 71 2.43 -2.36 -2.46
CA GLU A 71 2.98 -3.46 -3.24
C GLU A 71 4.51 -3.44 -3.14
N GLU A 72 5.22 -4.25 -3.92
CA GLU A 72 6.67 -4.41 -3.78
C GLU A 72 7.45 -3.09 -3.84
N THR A 73 7.09 -2.20 -4.78
CA THR A 73 7.81 -0.94 -4.95
C THR A 73 7.58 0.03 -3.82
N SER A 74 6.34 0.19 -3.37
CA SER A 74 6.01 1.08 -2.26
C SER A 74 6.60 0.58 -0.94
N ILE A 75 6.57 -0.73 -0.72
CA ILE A 75 7.18 -1.33 0.47
C ILE A 75 8.69 -1.11 0.45
N GLU A 76 9.33 -1.27 -0.71
CA GLU A 76 10.77 -1.02 -0.82
C GLU A 76 11.11 0.44 -0.48
N GLU A 77 10.31 1.40 -0.92
CA GLU A 77 10.53 2.81 -0.58
C GLU A 77 10.46 3.03 0.94
N LYS A 78 9.54 2.35 1.62
CA LYS A 78 9.44 2.42 3.07
C LYS A 78 10.60 1.72 3.78
N MET A 79 11.08 0.60 3.22
CA MET A 79 12.22 -0.13 3.78
C MET A 79 13.53 0.64 3.66
N LYS A 80 13.68 1.44 2.60
CA LYS A 80 14.87 2.29 2.43
C LYS A 80 15.07 3.23 3.61
N LEU A 81 13.99 3.69 4.25
CA LEU A 81 14.08 4.57 5.41
C LEU A 81 14.75 3.88 6.60
N ILE A 82 14.50 2.59 6.78
CA ILE A 82 15.11 1.82 7.87
C ILE A 82 16.63 1.80 7.71
N LYS A 83 17.11 1.58 6.50
CA LYS A 83 18.54 1.56 6.21
C LYS A 83 19.15 2.96 6.27
N GLN A 84 18.45 3.94 5.69
CA GLN A 84 18.92 5.33 5.65
C GLN A 84 19.10 5.92 7.04
N TYR A 85 18.17 5.66 7.95
CA TYR A 85 18.20 6.22 9.31
C TYR A 85 18.70 5.23 10.35
N GLU A 86 19.14 4.05 9.92
CA GLU A 86 19.69 3.01 10.81
C GLU A 86 18.72 2.64 11.94
N LEU A 87 17.46 2.41 11.58
CA LEU A 87 16.42 2.09 12.57
C LEU A 87 16.54 0.66 13.06
N ALA A 88 15.88 0.37 14.18
CA ALA A 88 15.94 -0.94 14.83
C ALA A 88 15.32 -2.06 13.98
N GLY A 89 14.30 -1.74 13.19
CA GLY A 89 13.65 -2.76 12.38
C GLY A 89 12.33 -2.32 11.81
N VAL A 90 11.53 -3.28 11.40
CA VAL A 90 10.25 -3.09 10.74
C VAL A 90 9.16 -3.85 11.49
N ALA A 91 7.97 -3.27 11.55
CA ALA A 91 6.74 -3.95 11.94
C ALA A 91 5.75 -3.83 10.79
N SER A 92 4.78 -4.70 10.74
CA SER A 92 3.80 -4.68 9.65
C SER A 92 2.40 -5.00 10.14
N TRP A 93 1.39 -4.52 9.44
CA TRP A 93 0.00 -4.85 9.66
C TRP A 93 -0.65 -5.20 8.34
N ARG A 94 -1.26 -6.34 8.25
CA ARG A 94 -1.17 -7.49 9.15
C ARG A 94 -0.81 -8.72 8.31
N LEU A 95 -0.29 -9.73 8.97
CA LEU A 95 -0.01 -11.01 8.30
C LEU A 95 -1.25 -11.55 7.60
N GLY A 96 -1.07 -11.99 6.35
CA GLY A 96 -2.14 -12.47 5.50
C GLY A 96 -2.59 -11.47 4.45
N TYR A 97 -2.26 -10.18 4.61
CA TYR A 97 -2.55 -9.15 3.60
C TYR A 97 -1.49 -9.08 2.50
N GLU A 98 -0.26 -9.49 2.80
CA GLU A 98 0.87 -9.38 1.88
C GLU A 98 0.90 -10.50 0.84
N ARG A 99 1.47 -10.20 -0.32
CA ARG A 99 1.91 -11.26 -1.25
C ARG A 99 3.23 -11.84 -0.72
N PRO A 100 3.51 -13.14 -0.96
CA PRO A 100 4.77 -13.75 -0.49
C PRO A 100 6.03 -13.02 -0.96
N SER A 101 6.02 -12.42 -2.16
CA SER A 101 7.15 -11.65 -2.70
C SER A 101 7.54 -10.44 -1.88
N ILE A 102 6.63 -9.92 -1.03
CA ILE A 102 6.92 -8.80 -0.14
C ILE A 102 8.04 -9.15 0.84
N TRP A 103 8.09 -10.40 1.29
CA TRP A 103 9.15 -10.84 2.20
C TRP A 103 10.53 -10.81 1.56
N ASP A 104 10.62 -11.05 0.25
CA ASP A 104 11.88 -10.91 -0.48
C ASP A 104 12.38 -9.47 -0.46
N VAL A 105 11.46 -8.49 -0.56
CA VAL A 105 11.79 -7.07 -0.47
C VAL A 105 12.28 -6.72 0.94
N ILE A 106 11.53 -7.13 1.96
CA ILE A 106 11.86 -6.82 3.35
C ILE A 106 13.22 -7.39 3.73
N LEU A 107 13.51 -8.62 3.33
CA LEU A 107 14.74 -9.30 3.69
C LEU A 107 16.00 -8.65 3.13
N LYS A 108 15.89 -7.81 2.10
CA LYS A 108 17.03 -7.02 1.60
C LYS A 108 17.53 -6.00 2.62
N TYR A 109 16.69 -5.60 3.55
CA TYR A 109 16.95 -4.45 4.44
C TYR A 109 17.08 -4.84 5.91
N VAL A 110 16.69 -6.05 6.28
CA VAL A 110 16.71 -6.52 7.68
C VAL A 110 17.58 -7.78 7.78
N ASN A 111 18.83 -7.55 8.05
CA ASN A 111 19.78 -8.65 8.25
C ASN A 111 20.53 -8.46 9.54
#